data_8b47983e17c0e93fb051886241e530eb
#
_entry.id   8b47983e17c0e93fb051886241e530eb
#
_cell.length_a   1.000
_cell.length_b   1.000
_cell.length_c   1.000
_cell.angle_alpha   90.00
_cell.angle_beta   90.00
_cell.angle_gamma   90.00
#
_symmetry.space_group_name_H-M   'P 1'
#
loop_
_entity.id
_entity.type
_entity.pdbx_description
1 polymer ?
#
loop_
_entity_poly.entity_id
_entity_poly.type
_entity_poly.pdbx_seq_one_letter_code
_entity_poly.pdbx_strand_id
1 'polypeptide(L)'
;MRIFLVEDTRDVGEAISRRLEKVGHTVDWQTDGQAAADILEFTDYDLVILDVMLPGLDGFEILRHLRARKKTTPVLVLTARSEIEDRVGALDLGADDYLVKPFDFRELEARTRVLLRRSQGEPTNLIRCGDLVLDRNSRSVRVGNREVQLKRREITLLEVLAARPGRVFGKDELLDRLFGFDEGANQNAVELYVGRLRKKIEGSSVRIVTIRGLGYQLVADDAT
;
A
#
# COMPACT_ATOMS: atom_id res chain seq x y z
N MET A 1 -2.96 2.01 0.58
CA MET A 1 -1.89 1.10 0.18
C MET A 1 -1.50 0.21 1.34
N ARG A 2 -1.15 -1.05 1.06
CA ARG A 2 -0.69 -2.01 2.07
C ARG A 2 0.83 -2.08 2.06
N ILE A 3 1.46 -1.74 3.18
CA ILE A 3 2.91 -1.66 3.33
C ILE A 3 3.35 -2.75 4.30
N PHE A 4 4.41 -3.47 3.95
CA PHE A 4 5.06 -4.38 4.87
C PHE A 4 6.29 -3.70 5.46
N LEU A 5 6.34 -3.60 6.78
CA LEU A 5 7.46 -3.07 7.53
C LEU A 5 8.20 -4.23 8.21
N VAL A 6 9.50 -4.32 7.98
CA VAL A 6 10.36 -5.27 8.69
C VAL A 6 11.41 -4.47 9.45
N GLU A 7 11.27 -4.43 10.76
CA GLU A 7 12.10 -3.63 11.67
C GLU A 7 12.08 -4.28 13.05
N ASP A 8 13.23 -4.64 13.60
CA ASP A 8 13.35 -5.33 14.90
C ASP A 8 13.30 -4.37 16.09
N THR A 9 13.71 -3.12 15.88
CA THR A 9 13.71 -2.10 16.93
C THR A 9 12.30 -1.58 17.17
N ARG A 10 11.70 -1.97 18.29
CA ARG A 10 10.30 -1.72 18.61
C ARG A 10 9.90 -0.25 18.51
N ASP A 11 10.68 0.65 19.10
CA ASP A 11 10.36 2.08 19.10
C ASP A 11 10.36 2.68 17.69
N VAL A 12 11.28 2.22 16.83
CA VAL A 12 11.39 2.64 15.43
C VAL A 12 10.22 2.09 14.63
N GLY A 13 9.94 0.79 14.75
CA GLY A 13 8.84 0.12 14.07
C GLY A 13 7.47 0.73 14.42
N GLU A 14 7.20 0.97 15.71
CA GLU A 14 5.97 1.65 16.14
C GLU A 14 5.86 3.08 15.59
N ALA A 15 6.95 3.84 15.61
CA ALA A 15 6.95 5.22 15.11
C ALA A 15 6.69 5.27 13.59
N ILE A 16 7.33 4.39 12.82
CA ILE A 16 7.09 4.25 11.36
C ILE A 16 5.65 3.84 11.10
N SER A 17 5.16 2.78 11.75
CA SER A 17 3.81 2.25 11.55
C SER A 17 2.75 3.31 11.82
N ARG A 18 2.78 3.95 12.99
CA ARG A 18 1.84 5.02 13.36
C ARG A 18 1.86 6.19 12.36
N ARG A 19 3.05 6.53 11.86
CA ARG A 19 3.19 7.62 10.90
C ARG A 19 2.57 7.30 9.55
N LEU A 20 2.88 6.12 9.00
CA LEU A 20 2.34 5.65 7.73
C LEU A 20 0.83 5.39 7.81
N GLU A 21 0.36 4.88 8.94
CA GLU A 21 -1.08 4.74 9.20
C GLU A 21 -1.80 6.08 9.28
N LYS A 22 -1.18 7.09 9.90
CA LYS A 22 -1.76 8.43 9.97
C LYS A 22 -1.98 9.03 8.58
N VAL A 23 -1.07 8.79 7.64
CA VAL A 23 -1.23 9.22 6.25
C VAL A 23 -2.03 8.24 5.40
N GLY A 24 -2.60 7.20 6.02
CA GLY A 24 -3.68 6.38 5.45
C GLY A 24 -3.24 5.10 4.79
N HIS A 25 -2.04 4.63 5.04
CA HIS A 25 -1.61 3.30 4.65
C HIS A 25 -2.09 2.26 5.66
N THR A 26 -2.17 1.00 5.23
CA THR A 26 -2.28 -0.17 6.11
C THR A 26 -0.88 -0.72 6.26
N VAL A 27 -0.43 -0.93 7.49
CA VAL A 27 0.94 -1.39 7.76
C VAL A 27 0.87 -2.73 8.49
N ASP A 28 1.49 -3.74 7.89
CA ASP A 28 1.79 -4.99 8.55
C ASP A 28 3.25 -4.92 9.01
N TRP A 29 3.51 -5.18 10.26
CA TRP A 29 4.83 -5.05 10.85
C TRP A 29 5.33 -6.38 11.39
N GLN A 30 6.58 -6.72 11.05
CA GLN A 30 7.28 -7.92 11.48
C GLN A 30 8.67 -7.54 12.03
N THR A 31 9.10 -8.24 13.09
CA THR A 31 10.38 -7.98 13.77
C THR A 31 11.45 -9.03 13.48
N ASP A 32 11.08 -10.16 12.90
CA ASP A 32 11.95 -11.29 12.61
C ASP A 32 12.12 -11.47 11.10
N GLY A 33 13.35 -11.58 10.63
CA GLY A 33 13.67 -11.66 9.21
C GLY A 33 13.19 -12.94 8.54
N GLN A 34 13.24 -14.10 9.24
CA GLN A 34 12.77 -15.36 8.68
C GLN A 34 11.24 -15.34 8.52
N ALA A 35 10.53 -14.93 9.57
CA ALA A 35 9.09 -14.78 9.50
C ALA A 35 8.65 -13.77 8.43
N ALA A 36 9.43 -12.70 8.24
CA ALA A 36 9.18 -11.73 7.17
C ALA A 36 9.35 -12.36 5.78
N ALA A 37 10.39 -13.15 5.56
CA ALA A 37 10.61 -13.85 4.30
C ALA A 37 9.44 -14.82 3.99
N ASP A 38 8.98 -15.57 4.99
CA ASP A 38 7.87 -16.51 4.85
C ASP A 38 6.56 -15.79 4.47
N ILE A 39 6.27 -14.66 5.12
CA ILE A 39 5.10 -13.84 4.80
C ILE A 39 5.18 -13.31 3.36
N LEU A 40 6.34 -12.80 2.96
CA LEU A 40 6.56 -12.24 1.62
C LEU A 40 6.50 -13.29 0.51
N GLU A 41 6.61 -14.57 0.83
CA GLU A 41 6.42 -15.65 -0.13
C GLU A 41 4.99 -15.70 -0.66
N PHE A 42 4.01 -15.58 0.24
CA PHE A 42 2.59 -15.83 -0.06
C PHE A 42 1.75 -14.54 -0.11
N THR A 43 2.28 -13.43 0.41
CA THR A 43 1.53 -12.17 0.50
C THR A 43 2.16 -11.10 -0.39
N ASP A 44 1.32 -10.40 -1.14
CA ASP A 44 1.74 -9.27 -1.96
C ASP A 44 1.46 -7.95 -1.25
N TYR A 45 2.44 -7.05 -1.32
CA TYR A 45 2.38 -5.70 -0.76
C TYR A 45 2.62 -4.65 -1.85
N ASP A 46 2.14 -3.45 -1.59
CA ASP A 46 2.37 -2.31 -2.48
C ASP A 46 3.78 -1.71 -2.29
N LEU A 47 4.38 -1.93 -1.10
CA LEU A 47 5.75 -1.52 -0.74
C LEU A 47 6.25 -2.39 0.41
N VAL A 48 7.53 -2.72 0.40
CA VAL A 48 8.26 -3.28 1.55
C VAL A 48 9.23 -2.21 2.07
N ILE A 49 9.19 -1.93 3.37
CA ILE A 49 10.19 -1.14 4.09
C ILE A 49 10.99 -2.13 4.93
N LEU A 50 12.28 -2.22 4.69
CA LEU A 50 13.10 -3.34 5.12
C LEU A 50 14.37 -2.87 5.82
N ASP A 51 14.49 -3.12 7.12
CA ASP A 51 15.76 -2.95 7.79
C ASP A 51 16.78 -3.99 7.31
N VAL A 52 18.03 -3.58 7.20
CA VAL A 52 19.14 -4.49 6.90
C VAL A 52 19.50 -5.34 8.10
N MET A 53 19.54 -4.74 9.28
CA MET A 53 20.02 -5.37 10.52
C MET A 53 18.85 -6.07 11.23
N LEU A 54 18.53 -7.28 10.82
CA LEU A 54 17.44 -8.08 11.38
C LEU A 54 18.00 -9.35 12.05
N PRO A 55 17.35 -9.85 13.11
CA PRO A 55 17.65 -11.16 13.65
C PRO A 55 17.20 -12.26 12.67
N GLY A 56 17.94 -13.35 12.66
CA GLY A 56 17.68 -14.51 11.80
C GLY A 56 18.17 -14.28 10.37
N LEU A 57 17.29 -13.91 9.47
CA LEU A 57 17.61 -13.62 8.07
C LEU A 57 17.80 -12.11 7.89
N ASP A 58 18.97 -11.68 7.37
CA ASP A 58 19.23 -10.26 7.17
C ASP A 58 18.39 -9.65 6.00
N GLY A 59 18.24 -8.31 6.01
CA GLY A 59 17.41 -7.63 5.02
C GLY A 59 17.91 -7.79 3.58
N PHE A 60 19.20 -7.93 3.36
CA PHE A 60 19.74 -8.17 2.01
C PHE A 60 19.43 -9.57 1.51
N GLU A 61 19.40 -10.57 2.39
CA GLU A 61 18.97 -11.93 2.04
C GLU A 61 17.49 -11.97 1.70
N ILE A 62 16.64 -11.27 2.47
CA ILE A 62 15.22 -11.12 2.15
C ILE A 62 15.03 -10.46 0.77
N LEU A 63 15.77 -9.38 0.48
CA LEU A 63 15.73 -8.69 -0.80
C LEU A 63 16.13 -9.62 -1.96
N ARG A 64 17.23 -10.37 -1.79
CA ARG A 64 17.68 -11.37 -2.80
C ARG A 64 16.59 -12.41 -3.06
N HIS A 65 15.95 -12.94 -2.01
CA HIS A 65 14.86 -13.91 -2.15
C HIS A 65 13.67 -13.32 -2.93
N LEU A 66 13.28 -12.07 -2.64
CA LEU A 66 12.21 -11.39 -3.38
C LEU A 66 12.54 -11.27 -4.88
N ARG A 67 13.77 -10.85 -5.21
CA ARG A 67 14.20 -10.64 -6.60
C ARG A 67 14.42 -11.97 -7.35
N ALA A 68 14.92 -13.00 -6.67
CA ALA A 68 15.05 -14.35 -7.25
C ALA A 68 13.69 -14.92 -7.68
N ARG A 69 12.61 -14.58 -6.96
CA ARG A 69 11.22 -14.95 -7.29
C ARG A 69 10.54 -14.00 -8.29
N LYS A 70 11.29 -13.07 -8.88
CA LYS A 70 10.80 -12.08 -9.85
C LYS A 70 9.66 -11.20 -9.30
N LYS A 71 9.55 -11.06 -7.97
CA LYS A 71 8.62 -10.11 -7.37
C LYS A 71 9.10 -8.69 -7.65
N THR A 72 8.20 -7.88 -8.20
CA THR A 72 8.46 -6.48 -8.58
C THR A 72 8.01 -5.48 -7.52
N THR A 73 7.60 -5.96 -6.34
CA THR A 73 7.25 -5.11 -5.22
C THR A 73 8.41 -4.16 -4.91
N PRO A 74 8.17 -2.84 -4.86
CA PRO A 74 9.22 -1.90 -4.51
C PRO A 74 9.70 -2.12 -3.08
N VAL A 75 11.01 -1.95 -2.86
CA VAL A 75 11.66 -2.12 -1.58
C VAL A 75 12.42 -0.85 -1.22
N LEU A 76 12.08 -0.25 -0.07
CA LEU A 76 12.83 0.80 0.60
C LEU A 76 13.68 0.17 1.70
N VAL A 77 14.99 0.20 1.53
CA VAL A 77 15.92 -0.34 2.54
C VAL A 77 16.22 0.72 3.60
N LEU A 78 16.10 0.34 4.88
CA LEU A 78 16.56 1.12 6.03
C LEU A 78 17.94 0.57 6.44
N THR A 79 18.93 1.45 6.62
CA THR A 79 20.29 1.01 6.96
C THR A 79 20.97 1.99 7.90
N ALA A 80 21.72 1.48 8.86
CA ALA A 80 22.66 2.27 9.66
C ALA A 80 23.98 2.54 8.91
N ARG A 81 24.22 1.84 7.80
CA ARG A 81 25.45 1.94 7.02
C ARG A 81 25.36 3.13 6.07
N SER A 82 26.21 4.12 6.32
CA SER A 82 26.28 5.36 5.53
C SER A 82 27.29 5.30 4.41
N GLU A 83 28.10 4.24 4.35
CA GLU A 83 29.15 4.12 3.32
C GLU A 83 28.57 3.95 1.92
N ILE A 84 29.23 4.55 0.95
CA ILE A 84 28.76 4.57 -0.45
C ILE A 84 28.66 3.15 -1.00
N GLU A 85 29.60 2.27 -0.62
CA GLU A 85 29.67 0.88 -1.07
C GLU A 85 28.47 0.05 -0.62
N ASP A 86 28.01 0.20 0.63
CA ASP A 86 26.82 -0.47 1.14
C ASP A 86 25.53 0.01 0.43
N ARG A 87 25.47 1.29 0.08
CA ARG A 87 24.35 1.89 -0.62
C ARG A 87 24.27 1.43 -2.08
N VAL A 88 25.41 1.37 -2.76
CA VAL A 88 25.51 0.80 -4.12
C VAL A 88 25.13 -0.67 -4.09
N GLY A 89 25.65 -1.44 -3.13
CA GLY A 89 25.32 -2.85 -2.97
C GLY A 89 23.83 -3.11 -2.79
N ALA A 90 23.12 -2.28 -2.01
CA ALA A 90 21.66 -2.39 -1.83
C ALA A 90 20.91 -2.19 -3.16
N LEU A 91 21.31 -1.19 -3.95
CA LEU A 91 20.68 -0.89 -5.24
C LEU A 91 21.01 -1.98 -6.29
N ASP A 92 22.24 -2.48 -6.31
CA ASP A 92 22.65 -3.57 -7.19
C ASP A 92 21.93 -4.89 -6.88
N LEU A 93 21.57 -5.11 -5.61
CA LEU A 93 20.73 -6.23 -5.19
C LEU A 93 19.26 -6.06 -5.56
N GLY A 94 18.88 -4.89 -6.11
CA GLY A 94 17.53 -4.62 -6.59
C GLY A 94 16.63 -3.87 -5.60
N ALA A 95 17.19 -3.16 -4.60
CA ALA A 95 16.43 -2.17 -3.84
C ALA A 95 16.02 -1.02 -4.76
N ASP A 96 14.83 -0.47 -4.54
CA ASP A 96 14.31 0.65 -5.34
C ASP A 96 14.72 2.01 -4.76
N ASP A 97 15.00 2.06 -3.46
CA ASP A 97 15.57 3.21 -2.76
C ASP A 97 16.13 2.77 -1.39
N TYR A 98 16.87 3.64 -0.74
CA TYR A 98 17.40 3.41 0.61
C TYR A 98 17.27 4.68 1.46
N LEU A 99 17.28 4.49 2.79
CA LEU A 99 17.22 5.57 3.78
C LEU A 99 18.15 5.26 4.94
N VAL A 100 19.06 6.18 5.24
CA VAL A 100 20.09 5.99 6.28
C VAL A 100 19.53 6.38 7.65
N LYS A 101 19.72 5.52 8.65
CA LYS A 101 19.42 5.79 10.06
C LYS A 101 20.53 6.62 10.70
N PRO A 102 20.23 7.63 11.55
CA PRO A 102 18.88 8.14 11.86
C PRO A 102 18.33 9.03 10.74
N PHE A 103 17.03 8.94 10.48
CA PHE A 103 16.35 9.66 9.42
C PHE A 103 15.21 10.56 9.93
N ASP A 104 14.87 11.58 9.15
CA ASP A 104 13.65 12.35 9.36
C ASP A 104 12.44 11.59 8.80
N PHE A 105 11.36 11.47 9.59
CA PHE A 105 10.13 10.81 9.15
C PHE A 105 9.49 11.47 7.92
N ARG A 106 9.72 12.76 7.69
CA ARG A 106 9.26 13.45 6.46
C ARG A 106 9.98 12.90 5.23
N GLU A 107 11.25 12.53 5.36
CA GLU A 107 12.01 11.90 4.29
C GLU A 107 11.48 10.49 4.01
N LEU A 108 11.25 9.68 5.04
CA LEU A 108 10.63 8.36 4.91
C LEU A 108 9.29 8.46 4.16
N GLU A 109 8.41 9.37 4.57
CA GLU A 109 7.11 9.58 3.92
C GLU A 109 7.26 10.00 2.44
N ALA A 110 8.21 10.88 2.14
CA ALA A 110 8.45 11.33 0.78
C ALA A 110 8.92 10.20 -0.13
N ARG A 111 9.88 9.38 0.34
CA ARG A 111 10.40 8.22 -0.40
C ARG A 111 9.32 7.15 -0.57
N THR A 112 8.59 6.81 0.49
CA THR A 112 7.44 5.91 0.45
C THR A 112 6.44 6.33 -0.62
N ARG A 113 6.07 7.61 -0.68
CA ARG A 113 5.15 8.15 -1.67
C ARG A 113 5.67 8.01 -3.10
N VAL A 114 6.97 8.24 -3.33
CA VAL A 114 7.60 8.11 -4.65
C VAL A 114 7.58 6.66 -5.11
N LEU A 115 7.94 5.72 -4.24
CA LEU A 115 7.98 4.30 -4.56
C LEU A 115 6.59 3.73 -4.85
N LEU A 116 5.60 4.05 -4.02
CA LEU A 116 4.22 3.64 -4.23
C LEU A 116 3.64 4.19 -5.56
N ARG A 117 4.03 5.38 -5.99
CA ARG A 117 3.65 5.95 -7.28
C ARG A 117 4.24 5.17 -8.45
N ARG A 118 5.55 4.84 -8.38
CA ARG A 118 6.25 4.09 -9.44
C ARG A 118 5.66 2.69 -9.66
N SER A 119 5.27 2.01 -8.59
CA SER A 119 4.72 0.65 -8.66
C SER A 119 3.40 0.56 -9.42
N GLN A 120 2.69 1.68 -9.57
CA GLN A 120 1.39 1.73 -10.25
C GLN A 120 1.46 2.21 -11.70
N GLY A 121 2.67 2.53 -12.19
CA GLY A 121 2.85 2.98 -13.58
C GLY A 121 2.22 4.35 -13.90
N GLU A 122 1.74 5.08 -12.89
CA GLU A 122 1.08 6.36 -13.09
C GLU A 122 2.01 7.53 -12.78
N PRO A 123 2.18 8.48 -13.72
CA PRO A 123 3.00 9.66 -13.50
C PRO A 123 2.36 10.68 -12.54
N THR A 124 1.08 10.54 -12.21
CA THR A 124 0.32 11.50 -11.40
C THR A 124 -0.23 10.86 -10.13
N ASN A 125 -0.38 11.67 -9.06
CA ASN A 125 -1.06 11.25 -7.84
C ASN A 125 -2.60 11.21 -7.98
N LEU A 126 -3.11 11.45 -9.18
CA LEU A 126 -4.53 11.50 -9.48
C LEU A 126 -4.99 10.20 -10.12
N ILE A 127 -5.91 9.50 -9.48
CA ILE A 127 -6.68 8.42 -10.10
C ILE A 127 -7.94 9.03 -10.71
N ARG A 128 -8.14 8.79 -12.01
CA ARG A 128 -9.32 9.24 -12.75
C ARG A 128 -10.10 8.04 -13.25
N CYS A 129 -11.39 8.01 -12.96
CA CYS A 129 -12.30 6.99 -13.45
C CYS A 129 -13.66 7.65 -13.72
N GLY A 130 -14.05 7.76 -14.99
CA GLY A 130 -15.22 8.56 -15.36
C GLY A 130 -15.10 10.00 -14.85
N ASP A 131 -16.13 10.49 -14.18
CA ASP A 131 -16.17 11.81 -13.53
C ASP A 131 -15.57 11.83 -12.11
N LEU A 132 -15.10 10.67 -11.61
CA LEU A 132 -14.47 10.53 -10.30
C LEU A 132 -12.98 10.82 -10.40
N VAL A 133 -12.48 11.71 -9.52
CA VAL A 133 -11.07 12.03 -9.36
C VAL A 133 -10.68 11.88 -7.89
N LEU A 134 -9.70 11.01 -7.63
CA LEU A 134 -9.08 10.84 -6.32
C LEU A 134 -7.64 11.37 -6.37
N ASP A 135 -7.33 12.32 -5.51
CA ASP A 135 -5.96 12.80 -5.28
C ASP A 135 -5.37 12.08 -4.07
N ARG A 136 -4.36 11.26 -4.32
CA ARG A 136 -3.65 10.49 -3.28
C ARG A 136 -2.88 11.36 -2.31
N ASN A 137 -2.37 12.52 -2.75
CA ASN A 137 -1.59 13.41 -1.89
C ASN A 137 -2.47 14.11 -0.87
N SER A 138 -3.51 14.80 -1.35
CA SER A 138 -4.45 15.51 -0.49
C SER A 138 -5.50 14.58 0.13
N ARG A 139 -5.60 13.32 -0.36
CA ARG A 139 -6.65 12.36 -0.01
C ARG A 139 -8.05 12.92 -0.24
N SER A 140 -8.18 13.79 -1.22
CA SER A 140 -9.46 14.38 -1.60
C SER A 140 -10.09 13.57 -2.74
N VAL A 141 -11.41 13.52 -2.73
CA VAL A 141 -12.21 12.84 -3.76
C VAL A 141 -13.22 13.82 -4.31
N ARG A 142 -13.32 13.86 -5.63
CA ARG A 142 -14.32 14.66 -6.34
C ARG A 142 -15.10 13.78 -7.32
N VAL A 143 -16.38 14.06 -7.46
CA VAL A 143 -17.27 13.50 -8.47
C VAL A 143 -17.82 14.67 -9.27
N GLY A 144 -17.36 14.82 -10.50
CA GLY A 144 -17.59 16.02 -11.29
C GLY A 144 -17.05 17.26 -10.54
N ASN A 145 -17.94 18.21 -10.24
CA ASN A 145 -17.61 19.42 -9.49
C ASN A 145 -17.86 19.30 -7.98
N ARG A 146 -18.40 18.17 -7.49
CA ARG A 146 -18.75 17.96 -6.09
C ARG A 146 -17.60 17.31 -5.33
N GLU A 147 -17.14 17.91 -4.25
CA GLU A 147 -16.22 17.28 -3.31
C GLU A 147 -16.97 16.25 -2.45
N VAL A 148 -16.37 15.06 -2.28
CA VAL A 148 -16.95 13.95 -1.53
C VAL A 148 -16.11 13.67 -0.30
N GLN A 149 -16.68 13.86 0.88
CA GLN A 149 -16.00 13.59 2.15
C GLN A 149 -15.99 12.10 2.46
N LEU A 150 -14.83 11.48 2.34
CA LEU A 150 -14.61 10.07 2.66
C LEU A 150 -13.78 9.91 3.93
N LYS A 151 -14.11 8.86 4.71
CA LYS A 151 -13.28 8.42 5.83
C LYS A 151 -12.08 7.64 5.32
N ARG A 152 -11.02 7.50 6.15
CA ARG A 152 -9.76 6.84 5.80
C ARG A 152 -9.96 5.51 5.04
N ARG A 153 -10.72 4.57 5.60
CA ARG A 153 -10.94 3.23 4.98
C ARG A 153 -11.81 3.28 3.71
N GLU A 154 -12.70 4.26 3.61
CA GLU A 154 -13.49 4.49 2.39
C GLU A 154 -12.60 4.99 1.24
N ILE A 155 -11.63 5.87 1.53
CA ILE A 155 -10.63 6.33 0.57
C ILE A 155 -9.75 5.15 0.12
N THR A 156 -9.25 4.35 1.07
CA THR A 156 -8.44 3.17 0.77
C THR A 156 -9.21 2.18 -0.12
N LEU A 157 -10.48 1.91 0.20
CA LEU A 157 -11.32 1.04 -0.64
C LEU A 157 -11.50 1.61 -2.05
N LEU A 158 -11.81 2.90 -2.15
CA LEU A 158 -11.97 3.57 -3.45
C LEU A 158 -10.66 3.53 -4.25
N GLU A 159 -9.53 3.80 -3.60
CA GLU A 159 -8.21 3.77 -4.22
C GLU A 159 -7.88 2.39 -4.80
N VAL A 160 -8.14 1.32 -4.04
CA VAL A 160 -7.92 -0.06 -4.50
C VAL A 160 -8.76 -0.38 -5.72
N LEU A 161 -10.05 -0.05 -5.68
CA LEU A 161 -10.98 -0.34 -6.77
C LEU A 161 -10.70 0.52 -8.01
N ALA A 162 -10.40 1.80 -7.82
CA ALA A 162 -10.19 2.76 -8.89
C ALA A 162 -8.82 2.67 -9.55
N ALA A 163 -7.82 2.09 -8.88
CA ALA A 163 -6.51 1.84 -9.47
C ALA A 163 -6.57 0.83 -10.63
N ARG A 164 -7.57 -0.06 -10.64
CA ARG A 164 -7.77 -1.05 -11.71
C ARG A 164 -9.27 -1.19 -12.01
N PRO A 165 -9.88 -0.23 -12.71
CA PRO A 165 -11.28 -0.30 -13.08
C PRO A 165 -11.59 -1.57 -13.88
N GLY A 166 -12.74 -2.19 -13.64
CA GLY A 166 -13.13 -3.45 -14.27
C GLY A 166 -12.53 -4.71 -13.66
N ARG A 167 -11.47 -4.61 -12.82
CA ARG A 167 -10.96 -5.76 -12.07
C ARG A 167 -11.91 -6.13 -10.94
N VAL A 168 -12.17 -7.44 -10.79
CA VAL A 168 -12.88 -7.97 -9.63
C VAL A 168 -11.89 -8.20 -8.49
N PHE A 169 -12.19 -7.66 -7.32
CA PHE A 169 -11.43 -7.84 -6.09
C PHE A 169 -12.24 -8.72 -5.14
N GLY A 170 -11.64 -9.81 -4.67
CA GLY A 170 -12.24 -10.71 -3.68
C GLY A 170 -12.45 -10.02 -2.32
N LYS A 171 -13.40 -10.52 -1.53
CA LYS A 171 -13.66 -9.96 -0.20
C LYS A 171 -12.43 -10.07 0.71
N ASP A 172 -11.72 -11.20 0.67
CA ASP A 172 -10.53 -11.41 1.50
C ASP A 172 -9.39 -10.48 1.06
N GLU A 173 -9.17 -10.31 -0.27
CA GLU A 173 -8.19 -9.35 -0.78
C GLU A 173 -8.51 -7.91 -0.32
N LEU A 174 -9.80 -7.51 -0.35
CA LEU A 174 -10.22 -6.20 0.12
C LEU A 174 -10.08 -6.06 1.65
N LEU A 175 -10.37 -7.12 2.39
CA LEU A 175 -10.19 -7.15 3.84
C LEU A 175 -8.73 -6.90 4.22
N ASP A 176 -7.82 -7.64 3.61
CA ASP A 176 -6.38 -7.51 3.82
C ASP A 176 -5.87 -6.09 3.50
N ARG A 177 -6.34 -5.50 2.39
CA ARG A 177 -5.94 -4.15 2.00
C ARG A 177 -6.50 -3.05 2.91
N LEU A 178 -7.63 -3.29 3.55
CA LEU A 178 -8.28 -2.33 4.44
C LEU A 178 -7.77 -2.41 5.88
N PHE A 179 -7.39 -3.62 6.33
CA PHE A 179 -7.13 -3.89 7.74
C PHE A 179 -5.75 -4.48 8.02
N GLY A 180 -5.07 -5.06 7.01
CA GLY A 180 -3.81 -5.77 7.21
C GLY A 180 -3.99 -6.97 8.11
N PHE A 181 -3.03 -7.20 9.01
CA PHE A 181 -3.09 -8.26 10.02
C PHE A 181 -3.97 -7.94 11.24
N ASP A 182 -4.77 -6.88 11.19
CA ASP A 182 -5.71 -6.53 12.28
C ASP A 182 -6.80 -7.62 12.41
N GLU A 183 -6.66 -8.47 13.41
CA GLU A 183 -7.49 -9.66 13.64
C GLU A 183 -8.97 -9.36 13.96
N GLY A 184 -9.32 -8.10 14.21
CA GLY A 184 -10.68 -7.70 14.57
C GLY A 184 -11.64 -7.53 13.38
N ALA A 185 -11.16 -7.58 12.16
CA ALA A 185 -11.97 -7.33 10.97
C ALA A 185 -12.55 -8.62 10.39
N ASN A 186 -13.85 -8.62 10.13
CA ASN A 186 -14.54 -9.73 9.45
C ASN A 186 -15.02 -9.31 8.05
N GLN A 187 -15.41 -10.27 7.22
CA GLN A 187 -15.88 -10.02 5.86
C GLN A 187 -17.07 -9.06 5.76
N ASN A 188 -17.90 -8.95 6.82
CA ASN A 188 -19.01 -8.01 6.84
C ASN A 188 -18.52 -6.55 6.87
N ALA A 189 -17.29 -6.31 7.34
CA ALA A 189 -16.71 -4.97 7.32
C ALA A 189 -16.54 -4.45 5.88
N VAL A 190 -16.12 -5.30 4.94
CA VAL A 190 -16.00 -4.93 3.51
C VAL A 190 -17.36 -4.51 2.95
N GLU A 191 -18.42 -5.29 3.22
CA GLU A 191 -19.79 -4.97 2.77
C GLU A 191 -20.27 -3.62 3.31
N LEU A 192 -19.98 -3.35 4.58
CA LEU A 192 -20.33 -2.09 5.22
C LEU A 192 -19.64 -0.89 4.52
N TYR A 193 -18.32 -1.00 4.22
CA TYR A 193 -17.59 0.07 3.55
C TYR A 193 -18.01 0.22 2.09
N VAL A 194 -18.28 -0.86 1.38
CA VAL A 194 -18.86 -0.83 0.02
C VAL A 194 -20.21 -0.11 0.03
N GLY A 195 -21.10 -0.47 0.96
CA GLY A 195 -22.41 0.18 1.09
C GLY A 195 -22.31 1.68 1.38
N ARG A 196 -21.40 2.08 2.28
CA ARG A 196 -21.14 3.50 2.59
C ARG A 196 -20.56 4.25 1.40
N LEU A 197 -19.59 3.64 0.71
CA LEU A 197 -18.94 4.27 -0.44
C LEU A 197 -19.93 4.46 -1.59
N ARG A 198 -20.78 3.46 -1.90
CA ARG A 198 -21.86 3.57 -2.91
C ARG A 198 -22.74 4.80 -2.68
N LYS A 199 -23.22 4.99 -1.44
CA LYS A 199 -24.04 6.15 -1.09
C LYS A 199 -23.33 7.48 -1.32
N LYS A 200 -22.02 7.54 -1.06
CA LYS A 200 -21.25 8.78 -1.16
C LYS A 200 -20.89 9.16 -2.58
N ILE A 201 -20.69 8.16 -3.46
CA ILE A 201 -20.43 8.37 -4.89
C ILE A 201 -21.70 8.31 -5.75
N GLU A 202 -22.86 8.29 -5.11
CA GLU A 202 -24.15 8.32 -5.83
C GLU A 202 -24.25 9.53 -6.77
N GLY A 203 -24.76 9.32 -7.97
CA GLY A 203 -24.81 10.34 -9.04
C GLY A 203 -23.50 10.49 -9.81
N SER A 204 -22.49 9.65 -9.56
CA SER A 204 -21.29 9.56 -10.38
C SER A 204 -21.54 8.69 -11.63
N SER A 205 -20.77 8.93 -12.69
CA SER A 205 -20.65 8.00 -13.82
C SER A 205 -19.92 6.71 -13.47
N VAL A 206 -19.47 6.54 -12.22
CA VAL A 206 -18.82 5.32 -11.72
C VAL A 206 -19.70 4.62 -10.71
N ARG A 207 -19.69 3.30 -10.74
CA ARG A 207 -20.43 2.48 -9.78
C ARG A 207 -19.62 1.28 -9.29
N ILE A 208 -19.85 0.89 -8.04
CA ILE A 208 -19.29 -0.34 -7.49
C ILE A 208 -20.28 -1.47 -7.71
N VAL A 209 -19.91 -2.44 -8.53
CA VAL A 209 -20.72 -3.62 -8.87
C VAL A 209 -20.34 -4.79 -7.96
N THR A 210 -21.34 -5.54 -7.49
CA THR A 210 -21.12 -6.81 -6.81
C THR A 210 -21.14 -7.94 -7.84
N ILE A 211 -20.07 -8.69 -7.93
CA ILE A 211 -20.01 -9.92 -8.71
C ILE A 211 -20.24 -11.08 -7.73
N ARG A 212 -21.44 -11.68 -7.84
CA ARG A 212 -21.86 -12.73 -6.90
C ARG A 212 -20.84 -13.86 -6.82
N GLY A 213 -20.46 -14.23 -5.60
CA GLY A 213 -19.48 -15.30 -5.33
C GLY A 213 -18.01 -14.90 -5.56
N LEU A 214 -17.73 -13.74 -6.20
CA LEU A 214 -16.35 -13.34 -6.54
C LEU A 214 -15.90 -12.08 -5.79
N GLY A 215 -16.76 -11.07 -5.62
CA GLY A 215 -16.35 -9.83 -4.93
C GLY A 215 -16.93 -8.55 -5.52
N TYR A 216 -16.10 -7.53 -5.63
CA TYR A 216 -16.49 -6.18 -6.05
C TYR A 216 -15.57 -5.64 -7.14
N GLN A 217 -16.13 -4.84 -8.03
CA GLN A 217 -15.37 -4.08 -9.03
C GLN A 217 -15.92 -2.66 -9.17
N LEU A 218 -15.07 -1.72 -9.55
CA LEU A 218 -15.47 -0.40 -9.97
C LEU A 218 -15.59 -0.39 -11.50
N VAL A 219 -16.70 0.11 -12.01
CA VAL A 219 -16.93 0.30 -13.44
C VAL A 219 -17.31 1.74 -13.70
N ALA A 220 -16.82 2.33 -14.78
CA ALA A 220 -17.34 3.56 -15.32
C ALA A 220 -18.49 3.21 -16.28
N ASP A 221 -19.56 3.98 -16.25
CA ASP A 221 -20.55 3.93 -17.31
C ASP A 221 -19.88 4.51 -18.56
N ASP A 222 -19.84 3.74 -19.65
CA ASP A 222 -19.33 4.24 -20.92
C ASP A 222 -20.09 5.52 -21.27
N ALA A 223 -19.35 6.62 -21.48
CA ALA A 223 -19.92 7.84 -21.99
C ALA A 223 -20.44 7.52 -23.40
N THR A 224 -21.76 7.41 -23.50
CA THR A 224 -22.47 7.30 -24.80
C THR A 224 -22.27 8.57 -25.59
#